data_969ed3adc848cccfdd667e0b83c81312
#
_entry.id   969ed3adc848cccfdd667e0b83c81312
#
_cell.length_a   1.000
_cell.length_b   1.000
_cell.length_c   1.000
_cell.angle_alpha   90.00
_cell.angle_beta   90.00
_cell.angle_gamma   90.00
#
_symmetry.space_group_name_H-M   'P 1'
#
loop_
_entity.id
_entity.type
_entity.pdbx_description
1 polymer ?
#
loop_
_entity_poly.entity_id
_entity_poly.type
_entity_poly.pdbx_seq_one_letter_code
_entity_poly.pdbx_strand_id
1 'polypeptide(L)'
;MNSPSQLQRNSRGGIALLITLVILALLAVFITEFSFETKLETRGIQNYQASFKARNAVKSMFKAVLEGLESHEEIKFFRQYVWSFLSIGTSGRNISILNPPEPVRLPAGVISDFPDVAFYTPYIRPIDHLYNLNRIQTPPFRTVNPESKSDVHHANQFINILKKWNISSKSQVGDALITQNKQFDNNEILKLYAAIFDWIDKDSYIYDSSIYGAIGAEKDTYIFSEPPIEIKNGYFDQLKEIMLINGIKEKNIPQKFWNQSFTTFPVGNKYVSSSNHTSINPRININLATFEEIVEFLEQYDQHTNYFINYSQSNFENNYSQNFYQKRIEIAEELTKLPRIKLKKNDIKNKLRNITQYYSKADDYFTPYSYWYEIHLKTEISKVIAEVKAIVSVDRNEETGIVKEIIIHDFLLK
;
A
#
# COMPACT_ATOMS: atom_id res chain seq x y z
N MET A 1 1.72 -99.16 29.47
CA MET A 1 2.64 -98.13 30.02
C MET A 1 2.89 -97.09 28.92
N ASN A 2 2.18 -95.99 28.97
CA ASN A 2 2.35 -94.86 27.99
C ASN A 2 3.39 -93.88 28.52
N SER A 3 4.40 -93.68 27.74
CA SER A 3 5.60 -92.83 28.08
C SER A 3 5.18 -91.36 28.14
N PRO A 4 5.55 -90.63 29.26
CA PRO A 4 5.16 -89.20 29.44
C PRO A 4 6.06 -88.21 28.66
N SER A 5 6.91 -88.68 27.74
CA SER A 5 7.93 -87.85 27.09
C SER A 5 7.48 -87.10 25.81
N GLN A 6 6.28 -87.34 25.28
CA GLN A 6 5.81 -86.67 24.05
C GLN A 6 5.09 -85.35 24.28
N LEU A 7 4.49 -85.15 25.46
CA LEU A 7 3.74 -83.88 25.76
C LEU A 7 4.68 -82.68 26.07
N GLN A 8 5.90 -82.94 26.53
CA GLN A 8 6.85 -81.83 26.85
C GLN A 8 7.57 -81.27 25.61
N ARG A 9 7.60 -81.99 24.48
CA ARG A 9 8.30 -81.54 23.27
C ARG A 9 7.45 -80.50 22.49
N ASN A 10 6.13 -80.58 22.53
CA ASN A 10 5.27 -79.65 21.78
C ASN A 10 5.12 -78.27 22.45
N SER A 11 5.27 -78.19 23.80
CA SER A 11 5.19 -76.92 24.51
C SER A 11 6.39 -76.03 24.29
N ARG A 12 7.58 -76.56 24.09
CA ARG A 12 8.81 -75.79 23.81
C ARG A 12 8.78 -75.16 22.42
N GLY A 13 8.21 -75.84 21.39
CA GLY A 13 8.03 -75.30 20.05
C GLY A 13 7.03 -74.14 20.00
N GLY A 14 5.97 -74.20 20.81
CA GLY A 14 4.99 -73.13 20.91
C GLY A 14 5.52 -71.83 21.50
N ILE A 15 6.35 -71.94 22.55
CA ILE A 15 6.96 -70.78 23.19
C ILE A 15 8.01 -70.12 22.29
N ALA A 16 8.80 -70.91 21.56
CA ALA A 16 9.76 -70.37 20.60
C ALA A 16 9.04 -69.57 19.45
N LEU A 17 7.93 -70.11 18.95
CA LEU A 17 7.12 -69.42 17.93
C LEU A 17 6.52 -68.11 18.45
N LEU A 18 6.07 -68.08 19.69
CA LEU A 18 5.49 -66.90 20.32
C LEU A 18 6.55 -65.80 20.51
N ILE A 19 7.77 -66.19 20.96
CA ILE A 19 8.89 -65.24 21.11
C ILE A 19 9.34 -64.67 19.77
N THR A 20 9.42 -65.50 18.70
CA THR A 20 9.75 -64.99 17.36
C THR A 20 8.67 -64.05 16.82
N LEU A 21 7.40 -64.32 17.08
CA LEU A 21 6.28 -63.46 16.64
C LEU A 21 6.32 -62.12 17.38
N VAL A 22 6.64 -62.09 18.69
CA VAL A 22 6.82 -60.85 19.47
C VAL A 22 8.03 -60.04 18.97
N ILE A 23 9.13 -60.69 18.68
CA ILE A 23 10.33 -60.02 18.15
C ILE A 23 10.01 -59.43 16.76
N LEU A 24 9.33 -60.15 15.88
CA LEU A 24 8.91 -59.65 14.57
C LEU A 24 7.95 -58.45 14.68
N ALA A 25 7.00 -58.51 15.62
CA ALA A 25 6.08 -57.39 15.88
C ALA A 25 6.86 -56.14 16.36
N LEU A 26 7.80 -56.30 17.30
CA LEU A 26 8.62 -55.20 17.75
C LEU A 26 9.49 -54.62 16.62
N LEU A 27 10.14 -55.45 15.80
CA LEU A 27 10.89 -54.99 14.64
C LEU A 27 10.03 -54.24 13.65
N ALA A 28 8.82 -54.70 13.40
CA ALA A 28 7.89 -54.00 12.51
C ALA A 28 7.51 -52.59 13.05
N VAL A 29 7.34 -52.44 14.37
CA VAL A 29 7.08 -51.14 15.02
C VAL A 29 8.32 -50.25 14.85
N PHE A 30 9.52 -50.72 15.16
CA PHE A 30 10.76 -49.94 15.00
C PHE A 30 11.00 -49.51 13.56
N ILE A 31 10.75 -50.39 12.58
CA ILE A 31 10.90 -50.04 11.14
C ILE A 31 9.90 -48.97 10.73
N THR A 32 8.66 -49.03 11.20
CA THR A 32 7.63 -48.02 10.91
C THR A 32 7.96 -46.69 11.55
N GLU A 33 8.39 -46.67 12.80
CA GLU A 33 8.83 -45.48 13.53
C GLU A 33 10.02 -44.82 12.86
N PHE A 34 11.07 -45.56 12.57
CA PHE A 34 12.25 -45.07 11.85
C PHE A 34 11.91 -44.55 10.44
N SER A 35 11.04 -45.24 9.71
CA SER A 35 10.60 -44.76 8.39
C SER A 35 9.80 -43.47 8.50
N PHE A 36 9.03 -43.31 9.57
CA PHE A 36 8.25 -42.06 9.81
C PHE A 36 9.19 -40.90 10.15
N GLU A 37 10.13 -41.10 11.07
CA GLU A 37 11.14 -40.08 11.42
C GLU A 37 11.95 -39.65 10.20
N THR A 38 12.49 -40.60 9.43
CA THR A 38 13.26 -40.31 8.20
C THR A 38 12.44 -39.52 7.19
N LYS A 39 11.13 -39.81 7.04
CA LYS A 39 10.23 -39.03 6.18
C LYS A 39 10.03 -37.61 6.70
N LEU A 40 9.89 -37.43 8.01
CA LEU A 40 9.76 -36.12 8.62
C LEU A 40 11.02 -35.28 8.43
N GLU A 41 12.19 -35.85 8.69
CA GLU A 41 13.49 -35.19 8.48
C GLU A 41 13.67 -34.80 7.00
N THR A 42 13.40 -35.72 6.08
CA THR A 42 13.49 -35.46 4.64
C THR A 42 12.57 -34.30 4.22
N ARG A 43 11.32 -34.27 4.71
CA ARG A 43 10.40 -33.16 4.45
C ARG A 43 10.89 -31.86 5.08
N GLY A 44 11.45 -31.91 6.28
CA GLY A 44 12.07 -30.76 6.93
C GLY A 44 13.20 -30.16 6.10
N ILE A 45 14.11 -30.99 5.61
CA ILE A 45 15.22 -30.58 4.75
C ILE A 45 14.70 -30.00 3.42
N GLN A 46 13.73 -30.64 2.79
CA GLN A 46 13.12 -30.17 1.54
C GLN A 46 12.46 -28.80 1.72
N ASN A 47 11.70 -28.62 2.81
CA ASN A 47 11.06 -27.34 3.13
C ASN A 47 12.09 -26.24 3.41
N TYR A 48 13.18 -26.57 4.12
CA TYR A 48 14.26 -25.63 4.37
C TYR A 48 14.95 -25.21 3.06
N GLN A 49 15.27 -26.16 2.19
CA GLN A 49 15.86 -25.89 0.88
C GLN A 49 14.93 -25.04 0.00
N ALA A 50 13.63 -25.36 -0.02
CA ALA A 50 12.63 -24.58 -0.74
C ALA A 50 12.54 -23.15 -0.21
N SER A 51 12.49 -22.97 1.12
CA SER A 51 12.49 -21.65 1.77
C SER A 51 13.74 -20.84 1.45
N PHE A 52 14.92 -21.47 1.52
CA PHE A 52 16.17 -20.81 1.20
C PHE A 52 16.22 -20.34 -0.26
N LYS A 53 15.85 -21.21 -1.20
CA LYS A 53 15.77 -20.88 -2.63
C LYS A 53 14.75 -19.77 -2.91
N ALA A 54 13.54 -19.85 -2.31
CA ALA A 54 12.50 -18.85 -2.49
C ALA A 54 12.95 -17.48 -1.98
N ARG A 55 13.57 -17.41 -0.79
CA ARG A 55 14.12 -16.18 -0.22
C ARG A 55 15.24 -15.59 -1.08
N ASN A 56 16.12 -16.41 -1.62
CA ASN A 56 17.19 -15.92 -2.51
C ASN A 56 16.60 -15.39 -3.83
N ALA A 57 15.62 -16.07 -4.41
CA ALA A 57 14.96 -15.64 -5.63
C ALA A 57 14.25 -14.28 -5.43
N VAL A 58 13.50 -14.10 -4.34
CA VAL A 58 12.82 -12.82 -4.07
C VAL A 58 13.80 -11.69 -3.77
N LYS A 59 14.94 -11.97 -3.11
CA LYS A 59 16.01 -10.98 -2.90
C LYS A 59 16.67 -10.57 -4.22
N SER A 60 16.94 -11.53 -5.12
CA SER A 60 17.50 -11.24 -6.44
C SER A 60 16.53 -10.39 -7.26
N MET A 61 15.23 -10.70 -7.19
CA MET A 61 14.19 -9.88 -7.83
C MET A 61 14.15 -8.47 -7.25
N PHE A 62 14.25 -8.32 -5.93
CA PHE A 62 14.29 -7.01 -5.27
C PHE A 62 15.50 -6.18 -5.72
N LYS A 63 16.68 -6.80 -5.80
CA LYS A 63 17.88 -6.15 -6.32
C LYS A 63 17.70 -5.67 -7.76
N ALA A 64 17.14 -6.52 -8.63
CA ALA A 64 16.87 -6.13 -10.01
C ALA A 64 15.87 -4.96 -10.13
N VAL A 65 14.88 -4.89 -9.22
CA VAL A 65 13.96 -3.75 -9.12
C VAL A 65 14.71 -2.47 -8.71
N LEU A 66 15.58 -2.52 -7.71
CA LEU A 66 16.39 -1.36 -7.31
C LEU A 66 17.30 -0.88 -8.45
N GLU A 67 17.97 -1.77 -9.14
CA GLU A 67 18.78 -1.45 -10.33
C GLU A 67 17.93 -0.82 -11.45
N GLY A 68 16.70 -1.29 -11.63
CA GLY A 68 15.74 -0.68 -12.55
C GLY A 68 15.31 0.72 -12.15
N LEU A 69 15.08 0.97 -10.87
CA LEU A 69 14.75 2.29 -10.33
C LEU A 69 15.95 3.25 -10.37
N GLU A 70 17.18 2.73 -10.29
CA GLU A 70 18.42 3.50 -10.42
C GLU A 70 18.66 4.00 -11.85
N SER A 71 18.07 3.35 -12.84
CA SER A 71 18.23 3.71 -14.24
C SER A 71 17.65 5.12 -14.51
N HIS A 72 18.32 5.86 -15.41
CA HIS A 72 17.86 7.19 -15.86
C HIS A 72 16.56 7.13 -16.66
N GLU A 73 16.16 5.94 -17.10
CA GLU A 73 14.98 5.71 -17.89
C GLU A 73 13.88 4.97 -17.08
N GLU A 74 13.46 5.57 -15.96
CA GLU A 74 12.39 5.05 -15.10
C GLU A 74 11.17 4.56 -15.91
N ILE A 75 10.74 5.34 -16.90
CA ILE A 75 9.60 5.02 -17.75
C ILE A 75 9.83 3.76 -18.57
N LYS A 76 11.06 3.60 -19.10
CA LYS A 76 11.42 2.42 -19.86
C LYS A 76 11.42 1.18 -18.99
N PHE A 77 11.93 1.29 -17.74
CA PHE A 77 11.86 0.23 -16.75
C PHE A 77 10.40 -0.16 -16.47
N PHE A 78 9.53 0.79 -16.15
CA PHE A 78 8.12 0.48 -15.90
C PHE A 78 7.41 -0.09 -17.12
N ARG A 79 7.60 0.46 -18.33
CA ARG A 79 6.94 -0.01 -19.54
C ARG A 79 7.48 -1.33 -20.06
N GLN A 80 8.79 -1.51 -20.02
CA GLN A 80 9.43 -2.68 -20.64
C GLN A 80 9.42 -3.89 -19.70
N TYR A 81 9.65 -3.68 -18.40
CA TYR A 81 9.78 -4.76 -17.43
C TYR A 81 8.52 -4.96 -16.60
N VAL A 82 8.02 -3.91 -15.97
CA VAL A 82 6.85 -4.02 -15.08
C VAL A 82 5.58 -4.26 -15.88
N TRP A 83 5.36 -3.46 -16.93
CA TRP A 83 4.17 -3.58 -17.77
C TRP A 83 4.11 -4.90 -18.54
N SER A 84 5.22 -5.40 -19.07
CA SER A 84 5.22 -6.70 -19.77
C SER A 84 4.80 -7.85 -18.87
N PHE A 85 5.25 -7.86 -17.61
CA PHE A 85 4.79 -8.84 -16.63
C PHE A 85 3.32 -8.68 -16.26
N LEU A 86 2.85 -7.46 -16.10
CA LEU A 86 1.46 -7.18 -15.77
C LEU A 86 0.52 -7.53 -16.94
N SER A 87 0.92 -7.30 -18.18
CA SER A 87 0.10 -7.59 -19.36
C SER A 87 -0.15 -9.09 -19.57
N ILE A 88 0.78 -9.95 -19.14
CA ILE A 88 0.61 -11.41 -19.17
C ILE A 88 -0.58 -11.85 -18.29
N GLY A 89 -0.81 -11.16 -17.15
CA GLY A 89 -1.87 -11.50 -16.19
C GLY A 89 -3.24 -10.86 -16.44
N THR A 90 -3.33 -9.84 -17.30
CA THR A 90 -4.53 -8.96 -17.36
C THR A 90 -5.27 -8.93 -18.68
N SER A 91 -4.94 -9.80 -19.64
CA SER A 91 -5.64 -9.91 -20.94
C SER A 91 -5.80 -8.57 -21.70
N GLY A 92 -4.78 -7.70 -21.66
CA GLY A 92 -4.71 -6.49 -22.49
C GLY A 92 -5.52 -5.28 -21.99
N ARG A 93 -5.97 -5.26 -20.74
CA ARG A 93 -6.58 -4.06 -20.15
C ARG A 93 -5.56 -2.96 -19.96
N ASN A 94 -6.00 -1.70 -20.08
CA ASN A 94 -5.18 -0.54 -19.70
C ASN A 94 -4.75 -0.67 -18.24
N ILE A 95 -3.47 -0.95 -18.00
CA ILE A 95 -2.92 -1.15 -16.66
C ILE A 95 -2.40 0.19 -16.17
N SER A 96 -2.92 0.64 -15.05
CA SER A 96 -2.37 1.78 -14.34
C SER A 96 -1.10 1.39 -13.59
N ILE A 97 -0.04 2.18 -13.76
CA ILE A 97 1.20 2.03 -12.98
C ILE A 97 1.03 2.62 -11.59
N LEU A 98 0.20 3.65 -11.44
CA LEU A 98 -0.10 4.27 -10.15
C LEU A 98 -0.98 3.38 -9.27
N ASN A 99 -1.82 2.55 -9.91
CA ASN A 99 -2.69 1.57 -9.24
C ASN A 99 -2.51 0.19 -9.87
N PRO A 100 -1.36 -0.47 -9.66
CA PRO A 100 -1.11 -1.78 -10.24
C PRO A 100 -2.10 -2.81 -9.70
N PRO A 101 -2.46 -3.82 -10.53
CA PRO A 101 -3.33 -4.90 -10.11
C PRO A 101 -2.66 -5.76 -9.03
N GLU A 102 -3.48 -6.55 -8.32
CA GLU A 102 -2.96 -7.54 -7.38
C GLU A 102 -1.98 -8.51 -8.08
N PRO A 103 -0.91 -8.93 -7.39
CA PRO A 103 0.08 -9.84 -7.95
C PRO A 103 -0.52 -11.15 -8.44
N VAL A 104 -0.29 -11.48 -9.71
CA VAL A 104 -0.73 -12.73 -10.34
C VAL A 104 0.42 -13.73 -10.34
N ARG A 105 0.13 -14.99 -10.00
CA ARG A 105 1.12 -16.06 -9.99
C ARG A 105 1.51 -16.45 -11.42
N LEU A 106 2.79 -16.39 -11.71
CA LEU A 106 3.38 -16.91 -12.95
C LEU A 106 3.93 -18.32 -12.69
N PRO A 107 3.80 -19.25 -13.65
CA PRO A 107 4.29 -20.61 -13.47
C PRO A 107 5.82 -20.65 -13.30
N ALA A 108 6.32 -21.73 -12.71
CA ALA A 108 7.75 -21.99 -12.68
C ALA A 108 8.33 -22.12 -14.10
N GLY A 109 9.60 -21.75 -14.29
CA GLY A 109 10.28 -21.77 -15.57
C GLY A 109 10.13 -20.49 -16.42
N VAL A 110 9.39 -19.48 -15.96
CA VAL A 110 9.31 -18.17 -16.65
C VAL A 110 10.64 -17.41 -16.60
N ILE A 111 11.40 -17.58 -15.51
CA ILE A 111 12.74 -16.99 -15.36
C ILE A 111 13.76 -18.13 -15.43
N SER A 112 14.64 -18.10 -16.45
CA SER A 112 15.61 -19.16 -16.72
C SER A 112 16.55 -19.45 -15.54
N ASP A 113 16.96 -18.42 -14.81
CA ASP A 113 17.89 -18.53 -13.68
C ASP A 113 17.27 -19.23 -12.46
N PHE A 114 15.95 -19.33 -12.43
CA PHE A 114 15.19 -19.95 -11.34
C PHE A 114 14.09 -20.88 -11.89
N PRO A 115 14.46 -22.02 -12.52
CA PRO A 115 13.51 -22.87 -13.24
C PRO A 115 12.45 -23.51 -12.33
N ASP A 116 12.77 -23.73 -11.05
CA ASP A 116 11.88 -24.36 -10.07
C ASP A 116 11.01 -23.35 -9.30
N VAL A 117 11.18 -22.04 -9.57
CA VAL A 117 10.52 -20.97 -8.83
C VAL A 117 9.33 -20.46 -9.62
N ALA A 118 8.17 -20.44 -9.00
CA ALA A 118 7.04 -19.66 -9.47
C ALA A 118 7.17 -18.23 -8.91
N PHE A 119 7.04 -17.25 -9.80
CA PHE A 119 7.08 -15.85 -9.46
C PHE A 119 5.67 -15.27 -9.45
N TYR A 120 5.48 -14.20 -8.70
CA TYR A 120 4.29 -13.37 -8.84
C TYR A 120 4.67 -12.10 -9.61
N THR A 121 3.72 -11.55 -10.37
CA THR A 121 3.94 -10.25 -11.02
C THR A 121 4.38 -9.22 -9.99
N PRO A 122 5.42 -8.42 -10.27
CA PRO A 122 5.90 -7.44 -9.30
C PRO A 122 4.83 -6.36 -9.06
N TYR A 123 4.55 -6.07 -7.81
CA TYR A 123 3.77 -4.91 -7.41
C TYR A 123 4.75 -3.80 -7.04
N ILE A 124 4.90 -2.82 -7.92
CA ILE A 124 5.76 -1.66 -7.72
C ILE A 124 4.91 -0.45 -8.03
N ARG A 125 4.66 0.37 -7.01
CA ARG A 125 3.75 1.51 -7.10
C ARG A 125 4.44 2.78 -6.64
N PRO A 126 4.46 3.86 -7.45
CA PRO A 126 4.77 5.20 -6.96
C PRO A 126 3.72 5.64 -5.95
N ILE A 127 4.14 6.24 -4.84
CA ILE A 127 3.24 6.69 -3.76
C ILE A 127 3.26 8.20 -3.53
N ASP A 128 3.98 8.95 -4.36
CA ASP A 128 4.09 10.42 -4.26
C ASP A 128 2.75 11.15 -4.43
N HIS A 129 1.82 10.55 -5.16
CA HIS A 129 0.49 11.11 -5.44
C HIS A 129 -0.52 10.87 -4.32
N LEU A 130 -0.17 10.03 -3.33
CA LEU A 130 -1.06 9.69 -2.22
C LEU A 130 -1.03 10.76 -1.13
N TYR A 131 -2.14 10.89 -0.41
CA TYR A 131 -2.20 11.77 0.74
C TYR A 131 -1.40 11.20 1.91
N ASN A 132 -0.40 11.93 2.38
CA ASN A 132 0.40 11.51 3.53
C ASN A 132 -0.31 11.89 4.84
N LEU A 133 -0.69 10.89 5.64
CA LEU A 133 -1.34 11.10 6.94
C LEU A 133 -0.45 11.87 7.93
N ASN A 134 0.86 11.63 7.91
CA ASN A 134 1.83 12.29 8.77
C ASN A 134 2.02 13.79 8.48
N ARG A 135 1.34 14.27 7.46
CA ARG A 135 1.27 15.68 7.11
C ARG A 135 0.26 16.46 7.95
N ILE A 136 -0.65 15.78 8.61
CA ILE A 136 -1.64 16.37 9.50
C ILE A 136 -0.91 16.80 10.79
N GLN A 137 -0.35 18.02 10.80
CA GLN A 137 0.41 18.55 11.95
C GLN A 137 -0.27 19.75 12.59
N THR A 138 -1.38 20.19 12.03
CA THR A 138 -2.10 21.36 12.48
C THR A 138 -3.59 21.04 12.62
N PRO A 139 -4.25 21.57 13.62
CA PRO A 139 -5.70 21.42 13.78
C PRO A 139 -6.43 21.83 12.50
N PRO A 140 -7.53 21.15 12.16
CA PRO A 140 -8.27 21.41 10.92
C PRO A 140 -8.78 22.84 10.83
N PHE A 141 -9.03 23.50 11.96
CA PHE A 141 -9.52 24.89 12.03
C PHE A 141 -8.94 25.58 13.27
N ARG A 142 -7.95 26.44 13.05
CA ARG A 142 -7.51 27.36 14.11
C ARG A 142 -8.45 28.54 14.16
N THR A 143 -9.03 28.79 15.33
CA THR A 143 -9.92 29.93 15.58
C THR A 143 -9.23 31.29 15.56
N VAL A 144 -7.88 31.33 15.49
CA VAL A 144 -7.10 32.55 15.77
C VAL A 144 -6.48 33.20 14.53
N ASN A 145 -6.40 32.50 13.38
CA ASN A 145 -5.83 33.15 12.21
C ASN A 145 -6.38 32.58 10.89
N PRO A 146 -7.36 33.28 10.25
CA PRO A 146 -7.86 32.90 8.92
C PRO A 146 -6.80 33.04 7.81
N GLU A 147 -5.60 33.49 8.12
CA GLU A 147 -4.51 33.67 7.15
C GLU A 147 -3.68 32.42 6.88
N SER A 148 -3.81 31.36 7.68
CA SER A 148 -3.13 30.10 7.39
C SER A 148 -3.91 29.28 6.33
N LYS A 149 -3.85 29.75 5.09
CA LYS A 149 -4.49 29.08 3.93
C LYS A 149 -4.02 27.63 3.74
N SER A 150 -2.85 27.26 4.27
CA SER A 150 -2.27 25.92 4.14
C SER A 150 -3.04 24.87 4.93
N ASP A 151 -3.45 25.17 6.16
CA ASP A 151 -4.06 24.20 7.08
C ASP A 151 -5.47 23.82 6.62
N VAL A 152 -6.24 24.82 6.18
CA VAL A 152 -7.56 24.62 5.56
C VAL A 152 -7.46 23.80 4.28
N HIS A 153 -6.40 24.00 3.51
CA HIS A 153 -6.18 23.25 2.27
C HIS A 153 -5.95 21.75 2.53
N HIS A 154 -5.17 21.39 3.54
CA HIS A 154 -4.93 19.99 3.87
C HIS A 154 -6.18 19.27 4.38
N ALA A 155 -6.96 19.93 5.24
CA ALA A 155 -8.23 19.39 5.67
C ALA A 155 -9.19 19.16 4.52
N ASN A 156 -9.26 20.08 3.56
CA ASN A 156 -10.10 19.94 2.37
C ASN A 156 -9.67 18.78 1.46
N GLN A 157 -8.37 18.57 1.28
CA GLN A 157 -7.87 17.41 0.52
C GLN A 157 -8.32 16.10 1.15
N PHE A 158 -8.17 15.96 2.47
CA PHE A 158 -8.63 14.80 3.22
C PHE A 158 -10.15 14.59 3.08
N ILE A 159 -10.92 15.66 3.24
CA ILE A 159 -12.38 15.66 3.08
C ILE A 159 -12.77 15.19 1.67
N ASN A 160 -12.12 15.70 0.63
CA ASN A 160 -12.41 15.33 -0.76
C ASN A 160 -12.15 13.84 -1.03
N ILE A 161 -11.06 13.29 -0.48
CA ILE A 161 -10.75 11.86 -0.60
C ILE A 161 -11.85 11.00 0.03
N LEU A 162 -12.30 11.34 1.24
CA LEU A 162 -13.35 10.58 1.92
C LEU A 162 -14.73 10.78 1.29
N LYS A 163 -15.03 11.97 0.74
CA LYS A 163 -16.26 12.18 -0.05
C LYS A 163 -16.29 11.32 -1.31
N LYS A 164 -15.14 11.15 -1.95
CA LYS A 164 -15.02 10.26 -3.10
C LYS A 164 -15.33 8.81 -2.74
N TRP A 165 -14.89 8.34 -1.56
CA TRP A 165 -15.29 7.03 -1.05
C TRP A 165 -16.82 6.92 -0.95
N ASN A 166 -17.50 7.94 -0.44
CA ASN A 166 -18.95 7.96 -0.33
C ASN A 166 -19.66 7.78 -1.69
N ILE A 167 -19.13 8.39 -2.74
CA ILE A 167 -19.69 8.30 -4.10
C ILE A 167 -19.43 6.89 -4.69
N SER A 168 -18.22 6.39 -4.59
CA SER A 168 -17.86 5.07 -5.15
C SER A 168 -18.56 3.91 -4.43
N SER A 169 -18.81 4.04 -3.13
CA SER A 169 -19.54 3.03 -2.37
C SER A 169 -21.02 2.94 -2.78
N LYS A 170 -21.63 4.04 -3.23
CA LYS A 170 -23.01 4.04 -3.76
C LYS A 170 -23.16 3.27 -5.06
N SER A 171 -22.14 3.30 -5.92
CA SER A 171 -22.21 2.68 -7.25
C SER A 171 -21.99 1.17 -7.25
N GLN A 172 -21.40 0.61 -6.17
CA GLN A 172 -21.04 -0.81 -6.11
C GLN A 172 -22.08 -1.72 -5.44
N VAL A 173 -23.07 -1.16 -4.74
CA VAL A 173 -24.01 -1.95 -3.94
C VAL A 173 -25.44 -1.58 -4.31
N GLY A 174 -26.13 -2.52 -4.98
CA GLY A 174 -27.57 -2.38 -5.35
C GLY A 174 -28.54 -2.40 -4.16
N ASP A 175 -28.08 -2.59 -2.92
CA ASP A 175 -28.89 -2.63 -1.71
C ASP A 175 -28.71 -1.37 -0.84
N ALA A 176 -29.71 -0.50 -0.88
CA ALA A 176 -29.70 0.79 -0.20
C ALA A 176 -29.54 0.73 1.33
N LEU A 177 -29.84 -0.39 1.97
CA LEU A 177 -29.79 -0.55 3.43
C LEU A 177 -28.38 -0.81 3.99
N ILE A 178 -27.47 -1.40 3.19
CA ILE A 178 -26.10 -1.69 3.64
C ILE A 178 -25.18 -0.48 3.45
N THR A 179 -25.56 0.48 2.61
CA THR A 179 -24.72 1.63 2.23
C THR A 179 -24.73 2.78 3.23
N GLN A 180 -25.80 2.98 3.98
CA GLN A 180 -25.92 4.13 4.88
C GLN A 180 -24.89 4.15 6.02
N ASN A 181 -24.55 2.99 6.59
CA ASN A 181 -23.60 2.93 7.71
C ASN A 181 -22.12 3.02 7.29
N LYS A 182 -21.82 2.98 5.99
CA LYS A 182 -20.44 3.03 5.48
C LYS A 182 -20.03 4.43 4.98
N GLN A 183 -20.97 5.35 4.88
CA GLN A 183 -20.69 6.70 4.43
C GLN A 183 -20.35 7.61 5.61
N PHE A 184 -19.50 8.59 5.33
CA PHE A 184 -19.21 9.67 6.26
C PHE A 184 -20.06 10.89 5.93
N ASP A 185 -20.69 11.50 6.91
CA ASP A 185 -21.14 12.87 6.75
C ASP A 185 -19.98 13.86 6.92
N ASN A 186 -20.22 15.14 6.64
CA ASN A 186 -19.18 16.16 6.72
C ASN A 186 -18.63 16.31 8.15
N ASN A 187 -19.49 16.18 9.15
CA ASN A 187 -19.09 16.34 10.55
C ASN A 187 -18.25 15.12 11.00
N GLU A 188 -18.62 13.93 10.57
CA GLU A 188 -17.84 12.71 10.83
C GLU A 188 -16.45 12.80 10.21
N ILE A 189 -16.32 13.33 8.98
CA ILE A 189 -15.02 13.53 8.34
C ILE A 189 -14.16 14.53 9.12
N LEU A 190 -14.77 15.61 9.60
CA LEU A 190 -14.06 16.61 10.39
C LEU A 190 -13.62 16.06 11.77
N LYS A 191 -14.46 15.28 12.44
CA LYS A 191 -14.10 14.57 13.67
C LYS A 191 -12.97 13.58 13.44
N LEU A 192 -13.01 12.86 12.33
CA LEU A 192 -11.95 11.92 11.96
C LEU A 192 -10.62 12.64 11.72
N TYR A 193 -10.64 13.77 11.01
CA TYR A 193 -9.45 14.58 10.82
C TYR A 193 -8.87 15.08 12.15
N ALA A 194 -9.73 15.55 13.05
CA ALA A 194 -9.35 15.97 14.39
C ALA A 194 -8.76 14.83 15.23
N ALA A 195 -9.37 13.62 15.16
CA ALA A 195 -8.86 12.44 15.86
C ALA A 195 -7.50 11.96 15.31
N ILE A 196 -7.25 12.12 14.01
CA ILE A 196 -5.93 11.85 13.40
C ILE A 196 -4.91 12.89 13.87
N PHE A 197 -5.32 14.16 14.02
CA PHE A 197 -4.47 15.21 14.54
C PHE A 197 -4.02 14.87 15.98
N ASP A 198 -4.96 14.57 16.89
CA ASP A 198 -4.66 14.18 18.27
C ASP A 198 -3.80 12.91 18.35
N TRP A 199 -3.99 11.97 17.41
CA TRP A 199 -3.13 10.77 17.33
C TRP A 199 -1.66 11.08 17.05
N ILE A 200 -1.39 12.16 16.29
CA ILE A 200 -0.05 12.51 15.81
C ILE A 200 0.64 13.50 16.76
N ASP A 201 -0.09 14.40 17.39
CA ASP A 201 0.49 15.42 18.24
C ASP A 201 1.06 14.81 19.54
N LYS A 202 1.74 15.66 20.34
CA LYS A 202 2.48 15.17 21.52
C LYS A 202 1.82 15.54 22.82
N ASP A 203 0.77 16.34 22.76
CA ASP A 203 0.08 16.76 23.97
C ASP A 203 -1.05 15.77 24.31
N SER A 204 -1.87 16.07 25.31
CA SER A 204 -2.96 15.23 25.78
C SER A 204 -4.27 15.99 25.80
N TYR A 205 -4.36 17.10 25.07
CA TYR A 205 -5.55 17.94 25.01
C TYR A 205 -6.36 17.59 23.77
N ILE A 206 -7.61 17.19 23.99
CA ILE A 206 -8.55 16.93 22.89
C ILE A 206 -8.70 18.20 22.05
N TYR A 207 -8.46 18.10 20.77
CA TYR A 207 -8.81 19.16 19.85
C TYR A 207 -10.32 19.35 19.80
N ASP A 208 -10.78 20.52 20.17
CA ASP A 208 -12.19 20.88 20.19
C ASP A 208 -12.45 22.12 19.34
N SER A 209 -13.13 21.93 18.23
CA SER A 209 -13.74 23.00 17.45
C SER A 209 -15.22 22.69 17.25
N SER A 210 -15.99 22.80 18.32
CA SER A 210 -17.43 22.51 18.31
C SER A 210 -18.19 23.39 17.30
N ILE A 211 -17.70 24.59 16.98
CA ILE A 211 -18.26 25.49 15.97
C ILE A 211 -18.26 24.82 14.59
N TYR A 212 -17.24 24.02 14.28
CA TYR A 212 -17.10 23.32 13.01
C TYR A 212 -17.46 21.84 13.13
N GLY A 213 -17.92 21.36 14.29
CA GLY A 213 -18.21 19.96 14.55
C GLY A 213 -16.96 19.06 14.60
N ALA A 214 -15.76 19.64 14.71
CA ALA A 214 -14.50 18.93 14.78
C ALA A 214 -14.09 18.76 16.24
N ILE A 215 -14.35 17.58 16.79
CA ILE A 215 -13.89 17.17 18.13
C ILE A 215 -13.01 15.93 17.92
N GLY A 216 -11.78 16.01 18.42
CA GLY A 216 -10.79 14.96 18.32
C GLY A 216 -10.99 13.82 19.32
N ALA A 217 -9.96 13.02 19.53
CA ALA A 217 -9.99 11.87 20.42
C ALA A 217 -8.62 11.64 21.06
N GLU A 218 -8.57 11.78 22.37
CA GLU A 218 -7.41 11.55 23.21
C GLU A 218 -7.52 10.26 24.04
N LYS A 219 -6.54 10.03 24.92
CA LYS A 219 -6.40 8.83 25.75
C LYS A 219 -7.72 8.36 26.39
N ASP A 220 -8.52 9.28 26.91
CA ASP A 220 -9.77 8.92 27.57
C ASP A 220 -10.80 8.28 26.62
N THR A 221 -10.76 8.64 25.34
CA THR A 221 -11.61 8.03 24.32
C THR A 221 -11.16 6.60 24.00
N TYR A 222 -9.86 6.35 23.98
CA TYR A 222 -9.28 5.06 23.56
C TYR A 222 -9.21 4.01 24.67
N ILE A 223 -9.20 4.42 25.94
CA ILE A 223 -9.24 3.50 27.11
C ILE A 223 -10.51 2.64 27.10
N PHE A 224 -11.63 3.19 26.63
CA PHE A 224 -12.91 2.48 26.57
C PHE A 224 -13.12 1.65 25.31
N SER A 225 -12.13 1.60 24.41
CA SER A 225 -12.20 0.70 23.25
C SER A 225 -11.98 -0.77 23.67
N GLU A 226 -12.51 -1.71 22.88
CA GLU A 226 -12.31 -3.15 23.10
C GLU A 226 -11.50 -3.77 21.95
N PRO A 227 -10.25 -4.20 22.18
CA PRO A 227 -9.44 -4.00 23.38
C PRO A 227 -9.04 -2.53 23.59
N PRO A 228 -8.67 -2.12 24.81
CA PRO A 228 -8.14 -0.79 25.08
C PRO A 228 -6.94 -0.46 24.18
N ILE A 229 -6.93 0.75 23.63
CA ILE A 229 -5.87 1.21 22.73
C ILE A 229 -5.08 2.30 23.46
N GLU A 230 -3.77 2.23 23.43
CA GLU A 230 -2.89 3.30 23.86
C GLU A 230 -2.68 4.26 22.69
N ILE A 231 -3.02 5.54 22.89
CA ILE A 231 -2.77 6.57 21.88
C ILE A 231 -1.27 6.76 21.68
N LYS A 232 -0.85 6.93 20.43
CA LYS A 232 0.56 6.93 20.11
C LYS A 232 1.25 8.26 20.41
N ASN A 233 0.56 9.38 20.29
CA ASN A 233 1.10 10.74 20.35
C ASN A 233 2.36 10.90 19.48
N GLY A 234 2.25 10.46 18.24
CA GLY A 234 3.35 10.46 17.29
C GLY A 234 2.93 10.04 15.88
N TYR A 235 3.86 10.18 14.96
CA TYR A 235 3.62 9.85 13.55
C TYR A 235 3.20 8.39 13.35
N PHE A 236 2.39 8.15 12.30
CA PHE A 236 2.08 6.82 11.84
C PHE A 236 3.34 6.13 11.30
N ASP A 237 3.68 4.96 11.81
CA ASP A 237 4.71 4.10 11.25
C ASP A 237 4.15 3.27 10.09
N GLN A 238 2.90 2.83 10.23
CA GLN A 238 2.22 2.00 9.26
C GLN A 238 0.82 2.51 8.98
N LEU A 239 0.40 2.43 7.71
CA LEU A 239 -0.94 2.86 7.31
C LEU A 239 -2.07 2.08 8.02
N LYS A 240 -1.78 0.86 8.49
CA LYS A 240 -2.76 0.06 9.25
C LYS A 240 -3.18 0.68 10.57
N GLU A 241 -2.35 1.54 11.15
CA GLU A 241 -2.66 2.23 12.40
C GLU A 241 -3.90 3.13 12.27
N ILE A 242 -4.25 3.55 11.05
CA ILE A 242 -5.48 4.31 10.79
C ILE A 242 -6.73 3.56 11.27
N MET A 243 -6.69 2.22 11.28
CA MET A 243 -7.80 1.38 11.75
C MET A 243 -8.00 1.46 13.28
N LEU A 244 -7.04 2.05 14.00
CA LEU A 244 -7.12 2.28 15.44
C LEU A 244 -7.78 3.61 15.78
N ILE A 245 -7.90 4.50 14.79
CA ILE A 245 -8.47 5.83 14.98
C ILE A 245 -9.97 5.72 15.29
N ASN A 246 -10.39 6.48 16.28
CA ASN A 246 -11.79 6.56 16.69
C ASN A 246 -12.72 6.95 15.53
N GLY A 247 -13.80 6.20 15.33
CA GLY A 247 -14.78 6.42 14.25
C GLY A 247 -14.46 5.73 12.92
N ILE A 248 -13.30 5.08 12.75
CA ILE A 248 -12.96 4.36 11.51
C ILE A 248 -13.47 2.92 11.54
N LYS A 249 -13.27 2.22 12.67
CA LYS A 249 -13.59 0.80 12.81
C LYS A 249 -15.06 0.50 12.49
N GLU A 250 -15.96 1.36 12.93
CA GLU A 250 -17.41 1.21 12.75
C GLU A 250 -17.84 1.33 11.28
N LYS A 251 -17.09 2.08 10.47
CA LYS A 251 -17.38 2.26 9.04
C LYS A 251 -16.99 1.07 8.18
N ASN A 252 -16.17 0.15 8.71
CA ASN A 252 -15.73 -1.06 8.02
C ASN A 252 -15.24 -0.81 6.58
N ILE A 253 -14.41 0.22 6.42
CA ILE A 253 -13.82 0.58 5.13
C ILE A 253 -12.73 -0.41 4.76
N PRO A 254 -12.73 -0.96 3.53
CA PRO A 254 -11.72 -1.91 3.11
C PRO A 254 -10.31 -1.32 3.17
N GLN A 255 -9.33 -2.08 3.65
CA GLN A 255 -7.92 -1.69 3.68
C GLN A 255 -7.41 -1.25 2.28
N LYS A 256 -7.98 -1.81 1.22
CA LYS A 256 -7.66 -1.44 -0.16
C LYS A 256 -7.90 0.04 -0.44
N PHE A 257 -9.00 0.62 0.06
CA PHE A 257 -9.26 2.05 -0.10
C PHE A 257 -8.18 2.90 0.57
N TRP A 258 -7.83 2.56 1.82
CA TRP A 258 -6.78 3.26 2.54
C TRP A 258 -5.44 3.18 1.81
N ASN A 259 -5.08 2.00 1.35
CA ASN A 259 -3.84 1.79 0.59
C ASN A 259 -3.81 2.56 -0.73
N GLN A 260 -4.96 2.74 -1.40
CA GLN A 260 -5.03 3.45 -2.68
C GLN A 260 -5.04 4.97 -2.53
N SER A 261 -5.44 5.50 -1.39
CA SER A 261 -5.66 6.93 -1.19
C SER A 261 -4.62 7.58 -0.27
N PHE A 262 -4.02 6.82 0.63
CA PHE A 262 -3.18 7.33 1.71
C PHE A 262 -1.83 6.65 1.79
N THR A 263 -0.86 7.39 2.33
CA THR A 263 0.47 6.89 2.69
C THR A 263 0.88 7.44 4.05
N THR A 264 1.85 6.83 4.69
CA THR A 264 2.51 7.34 5.89
C THR A 264 3.93 7.83 5.62
N PHE A 265 4.40 7.75 4.39
CA PHE A 265 5.74 8.16 3.99
C PHE A 265 5.72 9.42 3.12
N PRO A 266 6.71 10.33 3.32
CA PRO A 266 7.78 10.31 4.33
C PRO A 266 7.28 10.54 5.76
N VAL A 267 8.01 9.99 6.76
CA VAL A 267 7.72 10.16 8.18
C VAL A 267 8.49 11.35 8.75
N GLY A 268 7.77 12.32 9.31
CA GLY A 268 8.33 13.42 10.10
C GLY A 268 9.09 14.49 9.32
N ASN A 269 9.54 15.52 10.06
CA ASN A 269 10.22 16.70 9.51
C ASN A 269 11.66 16.45 9.04
N LYS A 270 12.25 15.29 9.26
CA LYS A 270 13.63 14.99 8.89
C LYS A 270 13.93 15.19 7.40
N TYR A 271 12.91 15.10 6.58
CA TYR A 271 13.03 15.19 5.13
C TYR A 271 12.64 16.56 4.54
N VAL A 272 12.24 17.52 5.38
CA VAL A 272 11.74 18.83 4.92
C VAL A 272 12.87 19.84 4.66
N SER A 273 14.12 19.59 5.11
CA SER A 273 15.09 20.67 5.24
C SER A 273 16.19 20.74 4.18
N SER A 274 16.39 19.77 3.29
CA SER A 274 17.61 19.80 2.47
C SER A 274 17.47 19.56 0.97
N SER A 275 16.33 19.15 0.47
CA SER A 275 16.15 18.99 -0.98
C SER A 275 14.69 19.24 -1.39
N ASN A 276 14.48 19.71 -2.61
CA ASN A 276 13.16 19.91 -3.23
C ASN A 276 12.34 18.62 -3.35
N HIS A 277 12.90 17.46 -2.98
CA HIS A 277 12.34 16.12 -3.12
C HIS A 277 11.49 15.69 -1.92
N THR A 278 11.50 16.47 -0.87
CA THR A 278 10.79 16.21 0.38
C THR A 278 9.49 16.99 0.49
N SER A 279 8.95 17.45 -0.64
CA SER A 279 7.65 18.08 -0.64
C SER A 279 6.63 17.08 -0.09
N ILE A 280 6.09 17.40 1.06
CA ILE A 280 4.98 16.68 1.69
C ILE A 280 3.72 16.79 0.81
N ASN A 281 3.72 17.66 -0.19
CA ASN A 281 2.62 17.84 -1.13
C ASN A 281 2.55 16.65 -2.09
N PRO A 282 1.38 16.04 -2.26
CA PRO A 282 1.20 15.02 -3.27
C PRO A 282 1.59 15.54 -4.65
N ARG A 283 2.33 14.72 -5.38
CA ARG A 283 2.76 15.01 -6.75
C ARG A 283 2.50 13.81 -7.65
N ILE A 284 1.89 14.04 -8.80
CA ILE A 284 1.64 12.98 -9.76
C ILE A 284 2.72 12.94 -10.83
N ASN A 285 3.25 11.75 -11.09
CA ASN A 285 4.21 11.52 -12.17
C ASN A 285 3.47 11.45 -13.52
N ILE A 286 3.61 12.50 -14.32
CA ILE A 286 2.92 12.62 -15.62
C ILE A 286 3.36 11.55 -16.61
N ASN A 287 4.60 11.11 -16.53
CA ASN A 287 5.11 10.08 -17.42
C ASN A 287 4.47 8.71 -17.20
N LEU A 288 3.95 8.46 -15.99
CA LEU A 288 3.35 7.19 -15.59
C LEU A 288 1.82 7.27 -15.52
N ALA A 289 1.26 8.45 -15.24
CA ALA A 289 -0.18 8.63 -15.04
C ALA A 289 -0.99 8.53 -16.33
N THR A 290 -2.19 7.99 -16.25
CA THR A 290 -3.20 8.05 -17.33
C THR A 290 -3.91 9.40 -17.33
N PHE A 291 -4.70 9.66 -18.37
CA PHE A 291 -5.54 10.85 -18.43
C PHE A 291 -6.50 10.93 -17.24
N GLU A 292 -7.18 9.82 -16.96
CA GLU A 292 -8.17 9.71 -15.90
C GLU A 292 -7.53 9.95 -14.53
N GLU A 293 -6.33 9.42 -14.29
CA GLU A 293 -5.58 9.61 -13.05
C GLU A 293 -5.14 11.06 -12.84
N ILE A 294 -4.79 11.78 -13.90
CA ILE A 294 -4.48 13.20 -13.81
C ILE A 294 -5.74 14.02 -13.46
N VAL A 295 -6.87 13.75 -14.12
CA VAL A 295 -8.14 14.42 -13.79
C VAL A 295 -8.54 14.16 -12.35
N GLU A 296 -8.47 12.90 -11.92
CA GLU A 296 -8.80 12.46 -10.57
C GLU A 296 -7.89 13.10 -9.52
N PHE A 297 -6.59 13.18 -9.79
CA PHE A 297 -5.63 13.84 -8.93
C PHE A 297 -5.93 15.33 -8.78
N LEU A 298 -6.20 16.03 -9.88
CA LEU A 298 -6.58 17.44 -9.85
C LEU A 298 -7.89 17.66 -9.07
N GLU A 299 -8.85 16.75 -9.17
CA GLU A 299 -10.09 16.82 -8.41
C GLU A 299 -9.86 16.74 -6.90
N GLN A 300 -8.90 15.92 -6.47
CA GLN A 300 -8.59 15.75 -5.05
C GLN A 300 -7.75 16.90 -4.48
N TYR A 301 -6.80 17.42 -5.26
CA TYR A 301 -5.74 18.28 -4.76
C TYR A 301 -5.81 19.73 -5.24
N ASP A 302 -6.72 20.06 -6.15
CA ASP A 302 -6.84 21.42 -6.65
C ASP A 302 -7.36 22.38 -5.56
N GLN A 303 -6.61 23.46 -5.35
CA GLN A 303 -6.94 24.49 -4.34
C GLN A 303 -8.22 25.24 -4.66
N HIS A 304 -8.64 25.27 -5.93
CA HIS A 304 -9.84 26.00 -6.35
C HIS A 304 -11.16 25.28 -6.04
N THR A 305 -11.11 24.01 -5.61
CA THR A 305 -12.27 23.27 -5.08
C THR A 305 -12.63 23.64 -3.64
N ASN A 306 -11.87 24.53 -3.01
CA ASN A 306 -11.98 24.89 -1.58
C ASN A 306 -13.24 25.71 -1.24
N TYR A 307 -14.23 25.76 -2.09
CA TYR A 307 -15.48 26.52 -1.80
C TYR A 307 -16.40 25.89 -0.74
N PHE A 308 -16.03 24.77 -0.15
CA PHE A 308 -16.92 24.08 0.79
C PHE A 308 -16.94 24.61 2.22
N ILE A 309 -16.10 25.57 2.57
CA ILE A 309 -16.10 26.12 3.95
C ILE A 309 -16.97 27.36 4.09
N ASN A 310 -17.44 27.96 3.02
CA ASN A 310 -18.42 29.05 3.13
C ASN A 310 -19.85 28.52 3.20
N TYR A 311 -20.30 28.33 4.40
CA TYR A 311 -21.53 27.69 4.88
C TYR A 311 -22.86 28.35 4.44
N SER A 312 -22.91 29.24 3.49
CA SER A 312 -24.16 30.00 3.31
C SER A 312 -24.59 30.46 1.93
N GLN A 313 -24.07 29.93 0.83
CA GLN A 313 -24.59 30.39 -0.47
C GLN A 313 -24.79 29.26 -1.49
N SER A 314 -26.00 28.71 -1.48
CA SER A 314 -26.49 27.59 -2.30
C SER A 314 -26.72 27.89 -3.79
N ASN A 315 -26.45 29.08 -4.31
CA ASN A 315 -26.82 29.47 -5.67
C ASN A 315 -25.64 29.67 -6.65
N PHE A 316 -24.39 29.52 -6.22
CA PHE A 316 -23.21 29.68 -7.08
C PHE A 316 -22.62 28.36 -7.61
N GLU A 317 -23.13 27.20 -7.17
CA GLU A 317 -22.47 25.91 -7.34
C GLU A 317 -22.42 25.37 -8.79
N ASN A 318 -23.44 25.65 -9.61
CA ASN A 318 -23.55 24.92 -10.88
C ASN A 318 -22.68 25.46 -12.01
N ASN A 319 -22.43 26.76 -12.10
CA ASN A 319 -21.65 27.31 -13.22
C ASN A 319 -20.14 27.32 -12.95
N TYR A 320 -19.71 27.49 -11.71
CA TYR A 320 -18.30 27.45 -11.35
C TYR A 320 -17.74 26.02 -11.38
N SER A 321 -18.48 25.04 -10.88
CA SER A 321 -18.05 23.63 -10.88
C SER A 321 -17.85 23.06 -12.27
N GLN A 322 -18.72 23.39 -13.24
CA GLN A 322 -18.57 22.95 -14.63
C GLN A 322 -17.33 23.55 -15.30
N ASN A 323 -17.04 24.83 -15.05
CA ASN A 323 -15.87 25.49 -15.64
C ASN A 323 -14.56 24.92 -15.10
N PHE A 324 -14.49 24.58 -13.80
CA PHE A 324 -13.31 23.92 -13.22
C PHE A 324 -13.13 22.49 -13.70
N TYR A 325 -14.20 21.72 -13.82
CA TYR A 325 -14.13 20.38 -14.36
C TYR A 325 -13.60 20.36 -15.80
N GLN A 326 -14.14 21.24 -16.64
CA GLN A 326 -13.68 21.38 -18.04
C GLN A 326 -12.20 21.75 -18.10
N LYS A 327 -11.74 22.60 -17.20
CA LYS A 327 -10.35 23.04 -17.13
C LYS A 327 -9.38 21.93 -16.70
N ARG A 328 -9.80 21.04 -15.79
CA ARG A 328 -9.04 19.85 -15.43
C ARG A 328 -8.88 18.90 -16.60
N ILE A 329 -9.94 18.69 -17.37
CA ILE A 329 -9.92 17.91 -18.61
C ILE A 329 -8.91 18.51 -19.59
N GLU A 330 -8.98 19.83 -19.85
CA GLU A 330 -8.05 20.52 -20.73
C GLU A 330 -6.60 20.35 -20.32
N ILE A 331 -6.29 20.48 -19.03
CA ILE A 331 -4.94 20.24 -18.49
C ILE A 331 -4.51 18.79 -18.70
N ALA A 332 -5.35 17.85 -18.37
CA ALA A 332 -5.03 16.43 -18.51
C ALA A 332 -4.84 16.04 -19.99
N GLU A 333 -5.66 16.56 -20.90
CA GLU A 333 -5.49 16.37 -22.35
C GLU A 333 -4.17 16.91 -22.85
N GLU A 334 -3.81 18.12 -22.46
CA GLU A 334 -2.56 18.75 -22.93
C GLU A 334 -1.33 18.04 -22.33
N LEU A 335 -1.38 17.61 -21.07
CA LEU A 335 -0.29 16.86 -20.45
C LEU A 335 -0.15 15.46 -21.07
N THR A 336 -1.24 14.83 -21.46
CA THR A 336 -1.19 13.51 -22.10
C THR A 336 -0.77 13.55 -23.58
N LYS A 337 -0.88 14.67 -24.24
CA LYS A 337 -0.35 14.90 -25.61
C LYS A 337 1.17 15.05 -25.63
N LEU A 338 1.80 15.34 -24.50
CA LEU A 338 3.24 15.47 -24.43
C LEU A 338 3.94 14.11 -24.66
N PRO A 339 5.08 14.08 -25.37
CA PRO A 339 5.82 12.84 -25.60
C PRO A 339 6.36 12.31 -24.26
N ARG A 340 5.71 11.30 -23.72
CA ARG A 340 5.94 10.74 -22.38
C ARG A 340 7.33 10.13 -22.14
N ILE A 341 8.16 10.04 -23.18
CA ILE A 341 9.41 9.27 -23.11
C ILE A 341 10.57 10.06 -22.47
N LYS A 342 10.51 11.38 -22.38
CA LYS A 342 11.58 12.24 -21.84
C LYS A 342 11.10 13.60 -21.34
N LEU A 343 9.90 13.69 -20.77
CA LEU A 343 9.44 14.96 -20.22
C LEU A 343 10.33 15.38 -19.07
N LYS A 344 10.88 16.59 -19.17
CA LYS A 344 11.59 17.25 -18.12
C LYS A 344 10.65 18.20 -17.38
N LYS A 345 11.02 18.58 -16.15
CA LYS A 345 10.25 19.53 -15.35
C LYS A 345 9.96 20.84 -16.11
N ASN A 346 10.92 21.34 -16.85
CA ASN A 346 10.76 22.57 -17.65
C ASN A 346 9.76 22.43 -18.79
N ASP A 347 9.63 21.26 -19.40
CA ASP A 347 8.64 21.01 -20.47
C ASP A 347 7.22 21.05 -19.90
N ILE A 348 7.01 20.42 -18.74
CA ILE A 348 5.75 20.46 -17.99
C ILE A 348 5.41 21.89 -17.61
N LYS A 349 6.36 22.60 -17.01
CA LYS A 349 6.20 23.98 -16.57
C LYS A 349 5.84 24.94 -17.71
N ASN A 350 6.53 24.83 -18.83
CA ASN A 350 6.27 25.66 -20.01
C ASN A 350 4.88 25.38 -20.59
N LYS A 351 4.46 24.11 -20.65
CA LYS A 351 3.14 23.73 -21.15
C LYS A 351 2.03 24.25 -20.24
N LEU A 352 2.17 24.08 -18.93
CA LEU A 352 1.21 24.56 -17.94
C LEU A 352 1.09 26.10 -17.96
N ARG A 353 2.17 26.84 -18.17
CA ARG A 353 2.13 28.30 -18.31
C ARG A 353 1.26 28.75 -19.49
N ASN A 354 1.33 28.04 -20.60
CA ASN A 354 0.57 28.38 -21.80
C ASN A 354 -0.93 28.10 -21.66
N ILE A 355 -1.28 27.12 -20.82
CA ILE A 355 -2.68 26.72 -20.62
C ILE A 355 -3.36 27.58 -19.56
N THR A 356 -2.63 28.05 -18.55
CA THR A 356 -3.28 28.54 -17.33
C THR A 356 -2.64 29.77 -16.72
N GLN A 357 -3.24 30.92 -16.93
CA GLN A 357 -3.07 32.08 -16.04
C GLN A 357 -3.59 31.82 -14.60
N TYR A 358 -4.36 30.75 -14.40
CA TYR A 358 -5.03 30.42 -13.13
C TYR A 358 -4.27 29.39 -12.27
N TYR A 359 -3.32 28.65 -12.85
CA TYR A 359 -2.58 27.59 -12.15
C TYR A 359 -1.13 27.98 -11.90
N SER A 360 -0.90 29.14 -11.30
CA SER A 360 0.47 29.61 -10.97
C SER A 360 1.28 28.62 -10.11
N LYS A 361 0.60 27.64 -9.50
CA LYS A 361 1.22 26.58 -8.68
C LYS A 361 0.97 25.16 -9.22
N ALA A 362 0.42 25.01 -10.40
CA ALA A 362 0.14 23.66 -10.94
C ALA A 362 1.42 22.87 -11.20
N ASP A 363 2.56 23.54 -11.41
CA ASP A 363 3.88 22.93 -11.49
C ASP A 363 4.35 22.30 -10.15
N ASP A 364 3.74 22.66 -9.04
CA ASP A 364 4.00 22.02 -7.74
C ASP A 364 3.33 20.64 -7.61
N TYR A 365 2.32 20.35 -8.43
CA TYR A 365 1.58 19.09 -8.39
C TYR A 365 2.08 18.05 -9.39
N PHE A 366 2.82 18.48 -10.41
CA PHE A 366 3.26 17.61 -11.49
C PHE A 366 4.76 17.39 -11.47
N THR A 367 5.16 16.14 -11.66
CA THR A 367 6.59 15.76 -11.71
C THR A 367 6.83 14.81 -12.88
N PRO A 368 8.02 14.86 -13.51
CA PRO A 368 8.41 13.86 -14.51
C PRO A 368 8.88 12.55 -13.90
N TYR A 369 9.19 12.51 -12.60
CA TYR A 369 9.75 11.35 -11.90
C TYR A 369 9.01 11.09 -10.61
N SER A 370 9.05 9.83 -10.16
CA SER A 370 8.60 9.45 -8.83
C SER A 370 9.78 9.34 -7.88
N TYR A 371 9.53 9.65 -6.62
CA TYR A 371 10.56 9.67 -5.57
C TYR A 371 10.33 8.62 -4.51
N TRP A 372 9.10 8.15 -4.34
CA TRP A 372 8.71 7.18 -3.33
C TRP A 372 7.97 6.01 -3.96
N TYR A 373 8.38 4.79 -3.59
CA TYR A 373 7.83 3.55 -4.12
C TYR A 373 7.47 2.58 -3.02
N GLU A 374 6.31 1.98 -3.17
CA GLU A 374 5.93 0.76 -2.48
C GLU A 374 6.25 -0.43 -3.38
N ILE A 375 7.01 -1.39 -2.85
CA ILE A 375 7.44 -2.58 -3.57
C ILE A 375 6.96 -3.80 -2.82
N HIS A 376 6.26 -4.69 -3.52
CA HIS A 376 5.82 -5.97 -3.00
C HIS A 376 6.12 -7.07 -4.01
N LEU A 377 6.98 -8.00 -3.62
CA LEU A 377 7.45 -9.10 -4.47
C LEU A 377 7.18 -10.43 -3.77
N LYS A 378 6.82 -11.44 -4.56
CA LYS A 378 6.52 -12.79 -4.09
C LYS A 378 7.14 -13.85 -4.96
N THR A 379 7.64 -14.92 -4.34
CA THR A 379 8.10 -16.14 -5.01
C THR A 379 7.56 -17.36 -4.29
N GLU A 380 7.41 -18.48 -5.01
CA GLU A 380 6.90 -19.72 -4.47
C GLU A 380 7.69 -20.91 -5.00
N ILE A 381 8.11 -21.82 -4.09
CA ILE A 381 8.73 -23.09 -4.40
C ILE A 381 8.06 -24.18 -3.56
N SER A 382 7.54 -25.23 -4.18
CA SER A 382 6.94 -26.36 -3.46
C SER A 382 5.92 -25.93 -2.37
N LYS A 383 5.12 -24.91 -2.65
CA LYS A 383 4.15 -24.26 -1.73
C LYS A 383 4.78 -23.41 -0.61
N VAL A 384 6.08 -23.28 -0.56
CA VAL A 384 6.76 -22.33 0.34
C VAL A 384 6.81 -20.98 -0.35
N ILE A 385 6.23 -19.97 0.28
CA ILE A 385 6.18 -18.60 -0.23
C ILE A 385 7.23 -17.77 0.49
N ALA A 386 8.00 -17.00 -0.28
CA ALA A 386 8.82 -15.91 0.24
C ALA A 386 8.29 -14.58 -0.32
N GLU A 387 8.27 -13.56 0.54
CA GLU A 387 7.70 -12.26 0.26
C GLU A 387 8.64 -11.15 0.72
N VAL A 388 8.84 -10.14 -0.13
CA VAL A 388 9.50 -8.87 0.22
C VAL A 388 8.47 -7.76 0.11
N LYS A 389 8.36 -6.96 1.17
CA LYS A 389 7.68 -5.66 1.16
C LYS A 389 8.68 -4.59 1.53
N ALA A 390 8.72 -3.53 0.77
CA ALA A 390 9.64 -2.43 1.04
C ALA A 390 9.02 -1.08 0.65
N ILE A 391 9.40 -0.05 1.39
CA ILE A 391 9.21 1.35 1.02
C ILE A 391 10.58 1.92 0.70
N VAL A 392 10.71 2.48 -0.50
CA VAL A 392 11.98 2.96 -1.03
C VAL A 392 11.82 4.40 -1.50
N SER A 393 12.78 5.26 -1.12
CA SER A 393 12.91 6.58 -1.73
C SER A 393 14.09 6.62 -2.70
N VAL A 394 13.90 7.37 -3.79
CA VAL A 394 14.90 7.57 -4.84
C VAL A 394 15.16 9.06 -4.97
N ASP A 395 16.33 9.53 -4.51
CA ASP A 395 16.76 10.91 -4.73
C ASP A 395 17.25 11.07 -6.16
N ARG A 396 16.59 11.91 -6.93
CA ARG A 396 16.91 12.20 -8.33
C ARG A 396 17.12 13.69 -8.56
N ASN A 397 18.00 14.01 -9.49
CA ASN A 397 18.06 15.36 -10.03
C ASN A 397 16.81 15.61 -10.91
N GLU A 398 16.01 16.61 -10.58
CA GLU A 398 14.73 16.93 -11.28
C GLU A 398 14.91 17.30 -12.75
N GLU A 399 16.08 17.85 -13.13
CA GLU A 399 16.35 18.27 -14.51
C GLU A 399 16.92 17.16 -15.36
N THR A 400 17.81 16.34 -14.79
CA THR A 400 18.54 15.30 -15.55
C THR A 400 17.94 13.90 -15.35
N GLY A 401 17.18 13.67 -14.29
CA GLY A 401 16.68 12.34 -13.89
C GLY A 401 17.74 11.43 -13.28
N ILE A 402 18.98 11.92 -13.13
CA ILE A 402 20.09 11.14 -12.57
C ILE A 402 19.80 10.82 -11.11
N VAL A 403 19.81 9.56 -10.77
CA VAL A 403 19.68 9.08 -9.39
C VAL A 403 20.96 9.36 -8.63
N LYS A 404 20.83 9.97 -7.46
CA LYS A 404 21.93 10.23 -6.53
C LYS A 404 22.02 9.16 -5.47
N GLU A 405 20.86 8.74 -4.95
CA GLU A 405 20.78 7.81 -3.85
C GLU A 405 19.43 7.08 -3.86
N ILE A 406 19.44 5.81 -3.40
CA ILE A 406 18.26 5.03 -3.09
C ILE A 406 18.31 4.64 -1.62
N ILE A 407 17.27 4.98 -0.86
CA ILE A 407 17.16 4.67 0.57
C ILE A 407 15.98 3.73 0.79
N ILE A 408 16.23 2.63 1.49
CA ILE A 408 15.21 1.68 1.92
C ILE A 408 14.75 2.09 3.32
N HIS A 409 13.51 2.52 3.47
CA HIS A 409 12.93 3.01 4.72
C HIS A 409 12.25 1.93 5.54
N ASP A 410 11.57 1.00 4.85
CA ASP A 410 10.94 -0.17 5.47
C ASP A 410 11.27 -1.39 4.62
N PHE A 411 11.65 -2.49 5.27
CA PHE A 411 12.00 -3.73 4.59
C PHE A 411 11.55 -4.93 5.42
N LEU A 412 10.63 -5.68 4.89
CA LEU A 412 10.12 -6.90 5.48
C LEU A 412 10.37 -8.08 4.54
N LEU A 413 11.10 -9.07 5.00
CA LEU A 413 11.29 -10.37 4.32
C LEU A 413 10.64 -11.46 5.17
N LYS A 414 9.67 -12.16 4.60
CA LYS A 414 8.98 -13.32 5.20
C LYS A 414 9.31 -14.60 4.47
#